data_f8b42d762c54696d96d372c5b5e5d19a
#
_entry.id   f8b42d762c54696d96d372c5b5e5d19a
#
_cell.length_a   1.000
_cell.length_b   1.000
_cell.length_c   1.000
_cell.angle_alpha   90.00
_cell.angle_beta   90.00
_cell.angle_gamma   90.00
#
_symmetry.space_group_name_H-M   'P 1'
#
loop_
_entity.id
_entity.type
_entity.pdbx_description
1 polymer ?
#
loop_
_entity_poly.entity_id
_entity_poly.type
_entity_poly.pdbx_seq_one_letter_code
_entity_poly.pdbx_strand_id
1 'polypeptide(L)'
;MKIYNLGKAPLSLALGFGEITITRYLLGQIPSKEYSDIIRKALSSPTYMKKKLNENKDKIAPTAFKKSMEIINKLENLFSISGEMVSVISYIFKKLEEVTPLMLQKLLYFVQGISCVLNKKPMFTEDCQAWVHGPVYPDVYELFRDFKYNPIEDVRFAIFDKAEEHLSKEERIVIDLVIDTFGVYGGKILEKITHSEIPWKSARKGYEDNIPSNEIISIESIKLYYLRQNEIYDFSSEEGLRKYIKNILNN
;
A
#
# COMPACT_ATOMS: atom_id res chain seq x y z
N MET A 1 -18.75 -3.90 -8.76
CA MET A 1 -19.34 -2.55 -8.76
C MET A 1 -18.41 -1.57 -8.04
N LYS A 2 -18.22 -1.66 -6.72
CA LYS A 2 -17.36 -0.74 -5.96
C LYS A 2 -15.92 -0.74 -6.47
N ILE A 3 -15.32 -1.91 -6.71
CA ILE A 3 -13.93 -2.10 -7.16
C ILE A 3 -13.57 -1.26 -8.39
N TYR A 4 -14.44 -1.20 -9.40
CA TYR A 4 -14.20 -0.49 -10.65
C TYR A 4 -15.04 0.79 -10.81
N ASN A 5 -15.68 1.23 -9.72
CA ASN A 5 -16.57 2.40 -9.71
C ASN A 5 -17.61 2.42 -10.85
N LEU A 6 -18.22 1.28 -11.11
CA LEU A 6 -19.25 1.13 -12.11
C LEU A 6 -20.63 0.86 -11.47
N GLY A 7 -21.65 1.55 -11.94
CA GLY A 7 -23.04 1.21 -11.64
C GLY A 7 -23.44 -0.14 -12.24
N LYS A 8 -24.61 -0.66 -11.87
CA LYS A 8 -25.11 -1.99 -12.30
C LYS A 8 -25.20 -2.11 -13.82
N ALA A 9 -25.81 -1.14 -14.49
CA ALA A 9 -25.98 -1.12 -15.93
C ALA A 9 -24.65 -0.96 -16.68
N PRO A 10 -23.79 0.04 -16.37
CA PRO A 10 -22.45 0.14 -16.98
C PRO A 10 -21.59 -1.08 -16.76
N LEU A 11 -21.64 -1.75 -15.62
CA LEU A 11 -20.89 -3.00 -15.38
C LEU A 11 -21.41 -4.14 -16.26
N SER A 12 -22.75 -4.29 -16.37
CA SER A 12 -23.33 -5.29 -17.28
C SER A 12 -22.84 -5.09 -18.71
N LEU A 13 -22.92 -3.88 -19.22
CA LEU A 13 -22.49 -3.52 -20.57
C LEU A 13 -21.00 -3.71 -20.76
N ALA A 14 -20.19 -3.31 -19.77
CA ALA A 14 -18.72 -3.51 -19.79
C ALA A 14 -18.34 -4.97 -19.94
N LEU A 15 -19.03 -5.88 -19.27
CA LEU A 15 -18.79 -7.32 -19.34
C LEU A 15 -19.35 -7.98 -20.62
N GLY A 16 -20.02 -7.20 -21.48
CA GLY A 16 -20.66 -7.69 -22.70
C GLY A 16 -22.03 -8.34 -22.45
N PHE A 17 -22.65 -8.06 -21.31
CA PHE A 17 -23.97 -8.58 -20.96
C PHE A 17 -25.08 -7.61 -21.39
N GLY A 18 -26.34 -8.05 -21.31
CA GLY A 18 -27.47 -7.15 -21.37
C GLY A 18 -27.55 -6.21 -20.16
N GLU A 19 -28.00 -4.98 -20.35
CA GLU A 19 -27.95 -3.87 -19.39
C GLU A 19 -28.44 -4.21 -17.97
N ILE A 20 -29.51 -5.02 -17.87
CA ILE A 20 -30.13 -5.38 -16.58
C ILE A 20 -29.57 -6.66 -15.95
N THR A 21 -28.60 -7.32 -16.58
CA THR A 21 -28.11 -8.66 -16.18
C THR A 21 -27.54 -8.67 -14.75
N ILE A 22 -26.65 -7.75 -14.42
CA ILE A 22 -26.11 -7.63 -13.05
C ILE A 22 -27.19 -7.31 -12.04
N THR A 23 -28.18 -6.49 -12.41
CA THR A 23 -29.32 -6.22 -11.52
C THR A 23 -30.09 -7.48 -11.19
N ARG A 24 -30.37 -8.35 -12.19
CA ARG A 24 -31.04 -9.64 -11.96
C ARG A 24 -30.26 -10.55 -11.02
N TYR A 25 -28.94 -10.62 -11.16
CA TYR A 25 -28.10 -11.43 -10.28
C TYR A 25 -28.10 -10.92 -8.84
N LEU A 26 -28.10 -9.61 -8.65
CA LEU A 26 -28.25 -9.00 -7.31
C LEU A 26 -29.64 -9.22 -6.69
N LEU A 27 -30.64 -9.54 -7.50
CA LEU A 27 -31.98 -9.91 -7.05
C LEU A 27 -32.18 -11.43 -6.87
N GLY A 28 -31.10 -12.22 -6.98
CA GLY A 28 -31.10 -13.66 -6.68
C GLY A 28 -31.15 -14.59 -7.90
N GLN A 29 -31.15 -14.06 -9.14
CA GLN A 29 -31.03 -14.93 -10.31
C GLN A 29 -29.64 -15.55 -10.37
N ILE A 30 -29.55 -16.85 -10.60
CA ILE A 30 -28.29 -17.58 -10.70
C ILE A 30 -27.69 -17.33 -12.11
N PRO A 31 -26.44 -16.85 -12.22
CA PRO A 31 -25.76 -16.72 -13.50
C PRO A 31 -25.43 -18.08 -14.14
N SER A 32 -25.37 -18.13 -15.47
CA SER A 32 -24.83 -19.29 -16.18
C SER A 32 -23.34 -19.49 -15.80
N LYS A 33 -22.82 -20.69 -16.06
CA LYS A 33 -21.39 -20.97 -15.84
C LYS A 33 -20.50 -19.98 -16.59
N GLU A 34 -20.80 -19.72 -17.86
CA GLU A 34 -20.05 -18.78 -18.70
C GLU A 34 -20.03 -17.37 -18.10
N TYR A 35 -21.18 -16.85 -17.68
CA TYR A 35 -21.28 -15.52 -17.08
C TYR A 35 -20.62 -15.45 -15.69
N SER A 36 -20.71 -16.52 -14.92
CA SER A 36 -19.97 -16.63 -13.65
C SER A 36 -18.46 -16.55 -13.87
N ASP A 37 -17.93 -17.24 -14.90
CA ASP A 37 -16.51 -17.25 -15.21
C ASP A 37 -16.02 -15.86 -15.69
N ILE A 38 -16.81 -15.17 -16.50
CA ILE A 38 -16.52 -13.78 -16.92
C ILE A 38 -16.47 -12.86 -15.69
N ILE A 39 -17.45 -12.95 -14.81
CA ILE A 39 -17.50 -12.13 -13.57
C ILE A 39 -16.30 -12.42 -12.69
N ARG A 40 -15.97 -13.69 -12.45
CA ARG A 40 -14.79 -14.07 -11.64
C ARG A 40 -13.50 -13.52 -12.23
N LYS A 41 -13.29 -13.70 -13.54
CA LYS A 41 -12.11 -13.16 -14.23
C LYS A 41 -12.03 -11.65 -14.13
N ALA A 42 -13.16 -10.94 -14.26
CA ALA A 42 -13.19 -9.50 -14.13
C ALA A 42 -12.92 -9.04 -12.68
N LEU A 43 -13.31 -9.83 -11.67
CA LEU A 43 -13.02 -9.51 -10.26
C LEU A 43 -11.55 -9.78 -9.90
N SER A 44 -10.92 -10.81 -10.46
CA SER A 44 -9.56 -11.22 -10.14
C SER A 44 -8.47 -10.59 -11.04
N SER A 45 -8.84 -9.92 -12.14
CA SER A 45 -7.88 -9.36 -13.10
C SER A 45 -8.32 -7.99 -13.62
N PRO A 46 -7.73 -6.91 -13.13
CA PRO A 46 -7.94 -5.56 -13.68
C PRO A 46 -7.63 -5.46 -15.16
N THR A 47 -6.57 -6.13 -15.62
CA THR A 47 -6.21 -6.18 -17.05
C THR A 47 -7.32 -6.83 -17.89
N TYR A 48 -7.95 -7.91 -17.39
CA TYR A 48 -9.10 -8.50 -18.05
C TYR A 48 -10.30 -7.52 -18.09
N MET A 49 -10.56 -6.85 -16.97
CA MET A 49 -11.62 -5.83 -16.90
C MET A 49 -11.35 -4.66 -17.85
N LYS A 50 -10.10 -4.20 -17.95
CA LYS A 50 -9.65 -3.16 -18.91
C LYS A 50 -9.95 -3.56 -20.35
N LYS A 51 -9.60 -4.79 -20.71
CA LYS A 51 -9.90 -5.36 -22.03
C LYS A 51 -11.40 -5.31 -22.30
N LYS A 52 -12.22 -5.81 -21.37
CA LYS A 52 -13.68 -5.83 -21.49
C LYS A 52 -14.30 -4.44 -21.61
N LEU A 53 -13.81 -3.48 -20.85
CA LEU A 53 -14.24 -2.07 -20.94
C LEU A 53 -13.94 -1.48 -22.33
N ASN A 54 -12.74 -1.73 -22.86
CA ASN A 54 -12.36 -1.23 -24.19
C ASN A 54 -13.17 -1.90 -25.31
N GLU A 55 -13.43 -3.22 -25.24
CA GLU A 55 -14.26 -3.96 -26.20
C GLU A 55 -15.69 -3.41 -26.28
N ASN A 56 -16.22 -2.88 -25.17
CA ASN A 56 -17.60 -2.40 -25.08
C ASN A 56 -17.70 -0.89 -24.82
N LYS A 57 -16.66 -0.13 -25.14
CA LYS A 57 -16.56 1.31 -24.85
C LYS A 57 -17.77 2.10 -25.37
N ASP A 58 -18.24 1.79 -26.59
CA ASP A 58 -19.33 2.52 -27.25
C ASP A 58 -20.70 2.29 -26.59
N LYS A 59 -20.81 1.28 -25.71
CA LYS A 59 -22.06 0.97 -24.97
C LYS A 59 -22.09 1.63 -23.59
N ILE A 60 -20.99 2.30 -23.18
CA ILE A 60 -20.81 2.84 -21.83
C ILE A 60 -20.71 4.36 -21.91
N ALA A 61 -21.39 5.06 -20.99
CA ALA A 61 -21.28 6.51 -20.90
C ALA A 61 -19.81 6.96 -20.74
N PRO A 62 -19.32 7.96 -21.49
CA PRO A 62 -17.92 8.39 -21.48
C PRO A 62 -17.39 8.71 -20.08
N THR A 63 -18.22 9.30 -19.22
CA THR A 63 -17.86 9.62 -17.84
C THR A 63 -17.64 8.38 -16.96
N ALA A 64 -18.49 7.34 -17.13
CA ALA A 64 -18.36 6.07 -16.41
C ALA A 64 -17.13 5.31 -16.91
N PHE A 65 -16.89 5.29 -18.22
CA PHE A 65 -15.70 4.70 -18.83
C PHE A 65 -14.42 5.35 -18.28
N LYS A 66 -14.32 6.69 -18.31
CA LYS A 66 -13.13 7.42 -17.82
C LYS A 66 -12.84 7.13 -16.35
N LYS A 67 -13.86 7.24 -15.48
CA LYS A 67 -13.71 6.95 -14.03
C LYS A 67 -13.26 5.52 -13.77
N SER A 68 -13.81 4.55 -14.49
CA SER A 68 -13.45 3.16 -14.33
C SER A 68 -12.03 2.87 -14.84
N MET A 69 -11.61 3.47 -15.96
CA MET A 69 -10.24 3.35 -16.49
C MET A 69 -9.19 3.94 -15.55
N GLU A 70 -9.46 5.07 -14.91
CA GLU A 70 -8.58 5.65 -13.90
C GLU A 70 -8.34 4.68 -12.73
N ILE A 71 -9.41 4.04 -12.25
CA ILE A 71 -9.30 3.04 -11.18
C ILE A 71 -8.57 1.78 -11.64
N ILE A 72 -8.87 1.28 -12.84
CA ILE A 72 -8.18 0.10 -13.38
C ILE A 72 -6.69 0.35 -13.53
N ASN A 73 -6.29 1.52 -14.04
CA ASN A 73 -4.88 1.87 -14.15
C ASN A 73 -4.20 1.89 -12.76
N LYS A 74 -4.88 2.40 -11.72
CA LYS A 74 -4.38 2.33 -10.34
C LYS A 74 -4.26 0.89 -9.84
N LEU A 75 -5.22 0.03 -10.18
CA LEU A 75 -5.17 -1.39 -9.83
C LEU A 75 -4.05 -2.12 -10.58
N GLU A 76 -3.80 -1.78 -11.83
CA GLU A 76 -2.65 -2.34 -12.59
C GLU A 76 -1.32 -1.91 -11.97
N ASN A 77 -1.20 -0.67 -11.49
CA ASN A 77 -0.03 -0.21 -10.75
C ASN A 77 0.15 -0.98 -9.42
N LEU A 78 -0.92 -1.50 -8.84
CA LEU A 78 -0.85 -2.37 -7.66
C LEU A 78 -0.15 -3.70 -7.97
N PHE A 79 -0.26 -4.21 -9.19
CA PHE A 79 0.45 -5.41 -9.65
C PHE A 79 1.93 -5.16 -9.98
N SER A 80 2.39 -3.90 -10.01
CA SER A 80 3.83 -3.57 -10.07
C SER A 80 4.53 -3.68 -8.72
N ILE A 81 3.75 -3.73 -7.63
CA ILE A 81 4.25 -3.88 -6.27
C ILE A 81 4.39 -5.38 -5.95
N SER A 82 5.44 -5.76 -5.25
CA SER A 82 5.66 -7.17 -4.85
C SER A 82 4.51 -7.73 -4.00
N GLY A 83 4.34 -9.05 -4.04
CA GLY A 83 3.38 -9.73 -3.18
C GLY A 83 3.66 -9.53 -1.71
N GLU A 84 4.94 -9.42 -1.34
CA GLU A 84 5.41 -9.13 0.01
C GLU A 84 4.95 -7.74 0.47
N MET A 85 5.16 -6.72 -0.34
CA MET A 85 4.71 -5.36 -0.03
C MET A 85 3.18 -5.28 0.12
N VAL A 86 2.43 -5.92 -0.78
CA VAL A 86 0.97 -6.00 -0.70
C VAL A 86 0.53 -6.69 0.59
N SER A 87 1.19 -7.79 0.97
CA SER A 87 0.88 -8.55 2.19
C SER A 87 1.11 -7.71 3.45
N VAL A 88 2.21 -6.95 3.50
CA VAL A 88 2.51 -6.02 4.60
C VAL A 88 1.46 -4.92 4.70
N ILE A 89 1.11 -4.26 3.58
CA ILE A 89 0.09 -3.21 3.54
C ILE A 89 -1.27 -3.75 4.00
N SER A 90 -1.68 -4.91 3.50
CA SER A 90 -2.94 -5.56 3.89
C SER A 90 -2.98 -5.85 5.38
N TYR A 91 -1.87 -6.32 5.95
CA TYR A 91 -1.78 -6.60 7.38
C TYR A 91 -1.85 -5.35 8.24
N ILE A 92 -1.17 -4.25 7.83
CA ILE A 92 -1.26 -2.95 8.50
C ILE A 92 -2.71 -2.45 8.53
N PHE A 93 -3.43 -2.50 7.41
CA PHE A 93 -4.83 -2.08 7.35
C PHE A 93 -5.78 -2.96 8.16
N LYS A 94 -5.45 -4.24 8.34
CA LYS A 94 -6.22 -5.14 9.19
C LYS A 94 -6.05 -4.84 10.68
N LYS A 95 -4.89 -4.33 11.06
CA LYS A 95 -4.52 -4.07 12.46
C LYS A 95 -4.84 -2.65 12.93
N LEU A 96 -4.78 -1.67 12.04
CA LEU A 96 -5.02 -0.26 12.36
C LEU A 96 -6.33 0.21 11.70
N GLU A 97 -7.18 0.85 12.50
CA GLU A 97 -8.47 1.39 12.02
C GLU A 97 -8.30 2.58 11.06
N GLU A 98 -7.32 3.44 11.35
CA GLU A 98 -7.05 4.64 10.55
C GLU A 98 -5.58 4.72 10.14
N VAL A 99 -5.33 4.67 8.83
CA VAL A 99 -3.99 4.82 8.24
C VAL A 99 -4.02 5.87 7.16
N THR A 100 -3.28 6.97 7.31
CA THR A 100 -3.12 7.97 6.25
C THR A 100 -1.99 7.58 5.29
N PRO A 101 -1.97 8.11 4.04
CA PRO A 101 -0.87 7.85 3.11
C PRO A 101 0.52 8.15 3.68
N LEU A 102 0.66 9.27 4.41
CA LEU A 102 1.93 9.63 5.03
C LEU A 102 2.34 8.61 6.11
N MET A 103 1.41 8.22 6.99
CA MET A 103 1.65 7.23 8.03
C MET A 103 2.05 5.88 7.42
N LEU A 104 1.34 5.40 6.39
CA LEU A 104 1.65 4.15 5.72
C LEU A 104 3.10 4.13 5.22
N GLN A 105 3.57 5.17 4.53
CA GLN A 105 4.93 5.25 4.02
C GLN A 105 5.98 5.11 5.13
N LYS A 106 5.74 5.72 6.28
CA LYS A 106 6.67 5.64 7.42
C LYS A 106 6.63 4.28 8.09
N LEU A 107 5.45 3.68 8.26
CA LEU A 107 5.34 2.33 8.80
C LEU A 107 6.06 1.30 7.91
N LEU A 108 5.92 1.39 6.58
CA LEU A 108 6.64 0.52 5.63
C LEU A 108 8.16 0.68 5.77
N TYR A 109 8.65 1.91 5.90
CA TYR A 109 10.07 2.17 6.11
C TYR A 109 10.58 1.56 7.44
N PHE A 110 9.84 1.70 8.54
CA PHE A 110 10.19 1.08 9.81
C PHE A 110 10.13 -0.45 9.76
N VAL A 111 9.11 -1.03 9.11
CA VAL A 111 9.02 -2.48 8.87
C VAL A 111 10.27 -2.98 8.13
N GLN A 112 10.70 -2.29 7.09
CA GLN A 112 11.92 -2.62 6.36
C GLN A 112 13.17 -2.61 7.26
N GLY A 113 13.34 -1.54 8.05
CA GLY A 113 14.49 -1.40 8.95
C GLY A 113 14.52 -2.46 10.04
N ILE A 114 13.40 -2.69 10.72
CA ILE A 114 13.31 -3.68 11.80
C ILE A 114 13.44 -5.11 11.25
N SER A 115 12.91 -5.41 10.06
CA SER A 115 13.11 -6.71 9.41
C SER A 115 14.59 -7.00 9.12
N CYS A 116 15.35 -6.01 8.67
CA CYS A 116 16.79 -6.15 8.48
C CYS A 116 17.54 -6.54 9.77
N VAL A 117 17.02 -6.13 10.93
CA VAL A 117 17.59 -6.47 12.24
C VAL A 117 17.14 -7.85 12.69
N LEU A 118 15.84 -8.06 12.82
CA LEU A 118 15.27 -9.25 13.47
C LEU A 118 15.30 -10.48 12.56
N ASN A 119 14.91 -10.30 11.29
CA ASN A 119 14.87 -11.39 10.30
C ASN A 119 16.18 -11.51 9.50
N LYS A 120 17.14 -10.57 9.68
CA LYS A 120 18.43 -10.51 8.97
C LYS A 120 18.28 -10.42 7.44
N LYS A 121 17.09 -10.04 6.96
CA LYS A 121 16.76 -9.85 5.55
C LYS A 121 15.80 -8.65 5.39
N PRO A 122 15.79 -7.98 4.24
CA PRO A 122 14.76 -6.99 3.94
C PRO A 122 13.38 -7.64 3.92
N MET A 123 12.34 -6.88 4.24
CA MET A 123 10.95 -7.33 4.16
C MET A 123 10.47 -7.38 2.71
N PHE A 124 10.90 -6.42 1.90
CA PHE A 124 10.58 -6.29 0.49
C PHE A 124 11.76 -5.62 -0.25
N THR A 125 11.74 -5.65 -1.59
CA THR A 125 12.86 -5.24 -2.44
C THR A 125 12.67 -3.92 -3.16
N GLU A 126 11.51 -3.29 -2.99
CA GLU A 126 11.18 -2.01 -3.62
C GLU A 126 12.12 -0.89 -3.17
N ASP A 127 12.45 -0.01 -4.12
CA ASP A 127 13.28 1.16 -3.86
C ASP A 127 12.55 2.18 -3.00
N CYS A 128 13.19 2.59 -1.91
CA CYS A 128 12.74 3.69 -1.07
C CYS A 128 13.42 4.99 -1.51
N GLN A 129 12.67 6.07 -1.69
CA GLN A 129 13.19 7.37 -2.09
C GLN A 129 13.14 8.39 -0.95
N ALA A 130 14.11 9.32 -0.94
CA ALA A 130 14.25 10.37 0.07
C ALA A 130 13.47 11.64 -0.31
N TRP A 131 12.14 11.59 -0.23
CA TRP A 131 11.29 12.74 -0.55
C TRP A 131 11.31 13.80 0.56
N VAL A 132 10.73 14.99 0.27
CA VAL A 132 10.64 16.11 1.23
C VAL A 132 9.98 15.68 2.55
N HIS A 133 8.94 14.87 2.50
CA HIS A 133 8.23 14.38 3.67
C HIS A 133 8.76 13.04 4.21
N GLY A 134 10.05 12.74 3.99
CA GLY A 134 10.70 11.54 4.49
C GLY A 134 10.73 10.40 3.48
N PRO A 135 11.13 9.18 3.91
CA PRO A 135 11.18 8.00 3.08
C PRO A 135 9.84 7.65 2.44
N VAL A 136 9.85 7.32 1.13
CA VAL A 136 8.64 6.99 0.35
C VAL A 136 8.93 5.84 -0.61
N TYR A 137 7.99 4.93 -0.74
CA TYR A 137 7.91 3.93 -1.79
C TYR A 137 6.98 4.48 -2.89
N PRO A 138 7.51 4.92 -4.04
CA PRO A 138 6.75 5.70 -5.03
C PRO A 138 5.51 4.98 -5.55
N ASP A 139 5.61 3.68 -5.86
CA ASP A 139 4.48 2.91 -6.38
C ASP A 139 3.33 2.81 -5.36
N VAL A 140 3.66 2.66 -4.08
CA VAL A 140 2.68 2.69 -2.99
C VAL A 140 2.08 4.09 -2.83
N TYR A 141 2.91 5.15 -2.96
CA TYR A 141 2.40 6.53 -2.91
C TYR A 141 1.38 6.80 -4.01
N GLU A 142 1.67 6.40 -5.25
CA GLU A 142 0.77 6.60 -6.40
C GLU A 142 -0.60 5.91 -6.21
N LEU A 143 -0.64 4.80 -5.48
CA LEU A 143 -1.91 4.12 -5.16
C LEU A 143 -2.80 4.95 -4.25
N PHE A 144 -2.22 5.63 -3.27
CA PHE A 144 -2.96 6.25 -2.17
C PHE A 144 -2.92 7.78 -2.15
N ARG A 145 -2.21 8.43 -3.08
CA ARG A 145 -2.04 9.89 -3.11
C ARG A 145 -3.34 10.69 -3.09
N ASP A 146 -4.41 10.13 -3.66
CA ASP A 146 -5.71 10.84 -3.75
C ASP A 146 -6.41 10.97 -2.40
N PHE A 147 -6.05 10.15 -1.41
CA PHE A 147 -6.53 10.28 -0.03
C PHE A 147 -5.90 11.49 0.68
N LYS A 148 -4.78 12.02 0.17
CA LYS A 148 -4.06 13.17 0.73
C LYS A 148 -3.71 12.95 2.21
N TYR A 149 -4.40 13.66 3.11
CA TYR A 149 -4.23 13.58 4.57
C TYR A 149 -5.35 12.78 5.27
N ASN A 150 -6.33 12.31 4.51
CA ASN A 150 -7.44 11.49 5.05
C ASN A 150 -7.00 10.04 5.23
N PRO A 151 -7.66 9.30 6.13
CA PRO A 151 -7.50 7.85 6.21
C PRO A 151 -7.79 7.15 4.87
N ILE A 152 -7.06 6.08 4.63
CA ILE A 152 -7.22 5.27 3.41
C ILE A 152 -8.40 4.33 3.62
N GLU A 153 -9.53 4.67 3.03
CA GLU A 153 -10.71 3.81 2.96
C GLU A 153 -10.77 3.15 1.58
N ASP A 154 -10.02 2.06 1.40
CA ASP A 154 -9.84 1.47 0.08
C ASP A 154 -10.43 0.07 -0.05
N VAL A 155 -11.59 0.00 -0.71
CA VAL A 155 -12.27 -1.26 -1.03
C VAL A 155 -11.51 -2.13 -2.06
N ARG A 156 -10.46 -1.59 -2.69
CA ARG A 156 -9.63 -2.32 -3.68
C ARG A 156 -8.85 -3.44 -3.02
N PHE A 157 -8.53 -3.33 -1.73
CA PHE A 157 -7.89 -4.41 -0.97
C PHE A 157 -8.75 -5.67 -0.86
N ALA A 158 -10.06 -5.58 -1.10
CA ALA A 158 -10.90 -6.78 -1.26
C ALA A 158 -10.47 -7.67 -2.45
N ILE A 159 -9.69 -7.15 -3.43
CA ILE A 159 -9.10 -7.95 -4.50
C ILE A 159 -7.96 -8.82 -3.97
N PHE A 160 -7.28 -8.35 -2.93
CA PHE A 160 -6.18 -9.03 -2.24
C PHE A 160 -6.63 -9.61 -0.91
N ASP A 161 -7.93 -9.92 -0.79
CA ASP A 161 -8.46 -10.60 0.39
C ASP A 161 -7.55 -11.78 0.73
N LYS A 162 -7.06 -11.78 1.98
CA LYS A 162 -6.11 -12.76 2.50
C LYS A 162 -4.64 -12.64 2.01
N ALA A 163 -4.23 -11.54 1.38
CA ALA A 163 -2.83 -11.35 1.03
C ALA A 163 -1.90 -11.46 2.25
N GLU A 164 -2.37 -11.03 3.43
CA GLU A 164 -1.64 -11.16 4.68
C GLU A 164 -1.43 -12.63 5.13
N GLU A 165 -2.16 -13.60 4.57
CA GLU A 165 -1.95 -15.03 4.86
C GLU A 165 -0.61 -15.54 4.33
N HIS A 166 -0.02 -14.87 3.35
CA HIS A 166 1.31 -15.20 2.80
C HIS A 166 2.47 -14.79 3.73
N LEU A 167 2.22 -13.91 4.73
CA LEU A 167 3.24 -13.53 5.70
C LEU A 167 3.57 -14.69 6.64
N SER A 168 4.86 -14.97 6.79
CA SER A 168 5.38 -15.90 7.80
C SER A 168 5.13 -15.39 9.22
N LYS A 169 5.31 -16.24 10.20
CA LYS A 169 5.18 -15.87 11.61
C LYS A 169 6.19 -14.80 12.02
N GLU A 170 7.42 -14.93 11.55
CA GLU A 170 8.52 -13.99 11.82
C GLU A 170 8.25 -12.61 11.20
N GLU A 171 7.71 -12.57 10.00
CA GLU A 171 7.33 -11.32 9.34
C GLU A 171 6.18 -10.61 10.06
N ARG A 172 5.19 -11.36 10.53
CA ARG A 172 4.09 -10.79 11.34
C ARG A 172 4.59 -10.22 12.66
N ILE A 173 5.53 -10.88 13.35
CA ILE A 173 6.13 -10.38 14.59
C ILE A 173 6.79 -9.01 14.34
N VAL A 174 7.53 -8.85 13.25
CA VAL A 174 8.14 -7.56 12.89
C VAL A 174 7.07 -6.49 12.67
N ILE A 175 6.02 -6.80 11.92
CA ILE A 175 4.97 -5.83 11.60
C ILE A 175 4.17 -5.47 12.86
N ASP A 176 3.81 -6.44 13.69
CA ASP A 176 3.12 -6.21 14.97
C ASP A 176 3.95 -5.29 15.87
N LEU A 177 5.24 -5.56 16.01
CA LEU A 177 6.15 -4.74 16.81
C LEU A 177 6.23 -3.29 16.30
N VAL A 178 6.27 -3.09 14.98
CA VAL A 178 6.24 -1.75 14.38
C VAL A 178 4.90 -1.06 14.63
N ILE A 179 3.79 -1.77 14.48
CA ILE A 179 2.44 -1.22 14.71
C ILE A 179 2.29 -0.83 16.18
N ASP A 180 2.67 -1.69 17.12
CA ASP A 180 2.51 -1.46 18.56
C ASP A 180 3.40 -0.32 19.10
N THR A 181 4.50 -0.01 18.39
CA THR A 181 5.44 1.04 18.80
C THR A 181 5.30 2.33 18.02
N PHE A 182 5.19 2.27 16.69
CA PHE A 182 5.11 3.45 15.81
C PHE A 182 3.66 3.78 15.39
N GLY A 183 2.78 2.79 15.35
CA GLY A 183 1.39 2.97 14.92
C GLY A 183 0.55 3.88 15.81
N VAL A 184 0.99 4.15 17.03
CA VAL A 184 0.35 5.10 17.95
C VAL A 184 0.61 6.57 17.58
N TYR A 185 1.53 6.85 16.66
CA TYR A 185 1.90 8.19 16.24
C TYR A 185 1.27 8.54 14.88
N GLY A 186 0.77 9.76 14.76
CA GLY A 186 0.33 10.30 13.48
C GLY A 186 1.50 10.52 12.51
N GLY A 187 1.19 10.58 11.21
CA GLY A 187 2.19 10.68 10.14
C GLY A 187 3.22 11.79 10.31
N LYS A 188 2.84 12.94 10.90
CA LYS A 188 3.78 14.06 11.14
C LYS A 188 4.84 13.78 12.21
N ILE A 189 4.50 13.02 13.25
CA ILE A 189 5.49 12.60 14.24
C ILE A 189 6.42 11.56 13.63
N LEU A 190 5.88 10.60 12.87
CA LEU A 190 6.67 9.61 12.16
C LEU A 190 7.60 10.26 11.12
N GLU A 191 7.14 11.32 10.43
CA GLU A 191 7.97 12.15 9.54
C GLU A 191 9.16 12.75 10.31
N LYS A 192 8.91 13.37 11.48
CA LYS A 192 9.98 13.93 12.34
C LYS A 192 11.01 12.85 12.73
N ILE A 193 10.57 11.64 13.07
CA ILE A 193 11.46 10.54 13.42
C ILE A 193 12.35 10.19 12.21
N THR A 194 11.76 9.94 11.04
CA THR A 194 12.53 9.55 9.85
C THR A 194 13.46 10.65 9.35
N HIS A 195 13.10 11.94 9.52
CA HIS A 195 13.96 13.07 9.20
C HIS A 195 15.19 13.17 10.11
N SER A 196 15.13 12.58 11.30
CA SER A 196 16.28 12.54 12.22
C SER A 196 17.27 11.43 11.88
N GLU A 197 16.87 10.45 11.06
CA GLU A 197 17.66 9.28 10.75
C GLU A 197 18.71 9.52 9.64
N ILE A 198 19.86 8.88 9.78
CA ILE A 198 20.99 9.01 8.85
C ILE A 198 20.65 8.56 7.42
N PRO A 199 19.91 7.46 7.17
CA PRO A 199 19.61 7.01 5.81
C PRO A 199 18.93 8.09 4.97
N TRP A 200 17.92 8.76 5.51
CA TRP A 200 17.21 9.83 4.82
C TRP A 200 18.10 11.08 4.67
N LYS A 201 18.77 11.52 5.74
CA LYS A 201 19.68 12.69 5.71
C LYS A 201 20.80 12.50 4.69
N SER A 202 21.41 11.32 4.66
CA SER A 202 22.53 11.05 3.75
C SER A 202 22.10 11.01 2.29
N ALA A 203 20.94 10.43 1.99
CA ALA A 203 20.39 10.42 0.63
C ALA A 203 20.04 11.83 0.14
N ARG A 204 19.66 12.73 1.05
CA ARG A 204 19.37 14.14 0.73
C ARG A 204 20.56 15.08 0.84
N LYS A 205 21.78 14.56 0.99
CA LYS A 205 22.96 15.41 1.12
C LYS A 205 23.12 16.32 -0.11
N GLY A 206 23.11 17.63 0.11
CA GLY A 206 23.20 18.65 -0.96
C GLY A 206 21.85 19.17 -1.44
N TYR A 207 20.74 18.67 -0.94
CA TYR A 207 19.41 19.21 -1.17
C TYR A 207 19.00 20.13 -0.01
N GLU A 208 18.36 21.26 -0.31
CA GLU A 208 17.65 22.06 0.69
C GLU A 208 16.39 21.33 1.17
N ASP A 209 15.91 21.67 2.36
CA ASP A 209 14.83 20.93 3.03
C ASP A 209 13.55 20.79 2.19
N ASN A 210 13.18 21.85 1.45
CA ASN A 210 11.95 21.90 0.65
C ASN A 210 12.12 21.51 -0.82
N ILE A 211 13.33 21.15 -1.25
CA ILE A 211 13.56 20.78 -2.66
C ILE A 211 13.21 19.30 -2.85
N PRO A 212 12.35 18.96 -3.83
CA PRO A 212 12.05 17.57 -4.16
C PRO A 212 13.32 16.79 -4.52
N SER A 213 13.38 15.54 -4.08
CA SER A 213 14.47 14.61 -4.39
C SER A 213 13.86 13.24 -4.69
N ASN A 214 14.44 12.54 -5.65
CA ASN A 214 14.16 11.14 -5.96
C ASN A 214 15.36 10.24 -5.64
N GLU A 215 16.28 10.73 -4.81
CA GLU A 215 17.45 9.96 -4.40
C GLU A 215 17.03 8.68 -3.65
N ILE A 216 17.67 7.58 -3.99
CA ILE A 216 17.35 6.28 -3.39
C ILE A 216 17.98 6.16 -2.01
N ILE A 217 17.19 5.78 -1.03
CA ILE A 217 17.68 5.30 0.27
C ILE A 217 17.91 3.79 0.11
N SER A 218 19.16 3.38 -0.07
CA SER A 218 19.48 1.97 -0.30
C SER A 218 19.11 1.10 0.90
N ILE A 219 18.67 -0.13 0.62
CA ILE A 219 18.38 -1.14 1.66
C ILE A 219 19.59 -1.34 2.57
N GLU A 220 20.81 -1.31 2.02
CA GLU A 220 22.03 -1.44 2.82
C GLU A 220 22.23 -0.26 3.78
N SER A 221 21.93 0.98 3.36
CA SER A 221 21.96 2.15 4.24
C SER A 221 20.96 2.02 5.40
N ILE A 222 19.73 1.58 5.11
CA ILE A 222 18.71 1.31 6.12
C ILE A 222 19.19 0.25 7.09
N LYS A 223 19.65 -0.90 6.58
CA LYS A 223 20.13 -2.03 7.36
C LYS A 223 21.28 -1.64 8.29
N LEU A 224 22.32 -0.98 7.77
CA LEU A 224 23.48 -0.57 8.59
C LEU A 224 23.07 0.40 9.71
N TYR A 225 22.17 1.31 9.43
CA TYR A 225 21.65 2.24 10.43
C TYR A 225 20.89 1.50 11.54
N TYR A 226 19.92 0.65 11.16
CA TYR A 226 19.09 -0.06 12.14
C TYR A 226 19.89 -1.10 12.94
N LEU A 227 20.89 -1.77 12.37
CA LEU A 227 21.78 -2.65 13.12
C LEU A 227 22.55 -1.88 14.21
N ARG A 228 23.10 -0.70 13.90
CA ARG A 228 23.78 0.16 14.89
C ARG A 228 22.83 0.64 16.00
N GLN A 229 21.62 1.04 15.63
CA GLN A 229 20.63 1.45 16.63
C GLN A 229 20.20 0.28 17.52
N ASN A 230 20.11 -0.92 16.97
CA ASN A 230 19.79 -2.12 17.72
C ASN A 230 20.84 -2.46 18.80
N GLU A 231 22.11 -2.19 18.56
CA GLU A 231 23.18 -2.35 19.57
C GLU A 231 22.95 -1.46 20.80
N ILE A 232 22.26 -0.33 20.64
CA ILE A 232 22.03 0.67 21.70
C ILE A 232 20.68 0.42 22.39
N TYR A 233 19.63 0.06 21.62
CA TYR A 233 18.24 0.12 22.10
C TYR A 233 17.54 -1.24 22.19
N ASP A 234 18.13 -2.32 21.66
CA ASP A 234 17.51 -3.66 21.60
C ASP A 234 16.13 -3.66 20.91
N PHE A 235 16.12 -3.65 19.60
CA PHE A 235 14.89 -3.63 18.78
C PHE A 235 14.10 -4.93 18.77
N SER A 236 14.52 -5.94 19.55
CA SER A 236 13.73 -7.16 19.75
C SER A 236 12.51 -6.95 20.66
N SER A 237 12.39 -5.79 21.29
CA SER A 237 11.33 -5.47 22.25
C SER A 237 10.69 -4.11 21.97
N GLU A 238 9.41 -3.96 22.35
CA GLU A 238 8.73 -2.67 22.33
C GLU A 238 9.43 -1.63 23.21
N GLU A 239 9.95 -2.04 24.36
CA GLU A 239 10.63 -1.12 25.29
C GLU A 239 11.86 -0.50 24.63
N GLY A 240 12.66 -1.29 23.91
CA GLY A 240 13.83 -0.81 23.19
C GLY A 240 13.45 0.19 22.09
N LEU A 241 12.44 -0.13 21.28
CA LEU A 241 11.94 0.77 20.24
C LEU A 241 11.35 2.06 20.84
N ARG A 242 10.60 1.98 21.93
CA ARG A 242 10.08 3.18 22.63
C ARG A 242 11.18 4.07 23.18
N LYS A 243 12.28 3.49 23.70
CA LYS A 243 13.48 4.25 24.11
C LYS A 243 14.14 4.95 22.92
N TYR A 244 14.28 4.27 21.80
CA TYR A 244 14.79 4.85 20.55
C TYR A 244 13.94 6.04 20.09
N ILE A 245 12.62 5.86 19.98
CA ILE A 245 11.69 6.92 19.59
C ILE A 245 11.78 8.12 20.54
N LYS A 246 11.76 7.86 21.85
CA LYS A 246 11.86 8.92 22.88
C LYS A 246 13.16 9.70 22.76
N ASN A 247 14.28 9.04 22.52
CA ASN A 247 15.56 9.71 22.33
C ASN A 247 15.53 10.65 21.12
N ILE A 248 14.98 10.19 19.98
CA ILE A 248 14.87 11.03 18.77
C ILE A 248 13.95 12.23 18.97
N LEU A 249 12.82 12.05 19.65
CA LEU A 249 11.84 13.11 19.80
C LEU A 249 12.25 14.19 20.82
N ASN A 250 13.17 13.86 21.75
CA ASN A 250 13.68 14.77 22.76
C ASN A 250 14.92 15.56 22.30
N ASN A 251 15.54 15.18 21.20
CA ASN A 251 16.66 15.89 20.56
C ASN A 251 16.17 16.75 19.38
#